data_7efd1a54ce46c8e38eea443ddcfa7870
#
_entry.id   7efd1a54ce46c8e38eea443ddcfa7870
#
_cell.length_a   1.000
_cell.length_b   1.000
_cell.length_c   1.000
_cell.angle_alpha   90.00
_cell.angle_beta   90.00
_cell.angle_gamma   90.00
#
_symmetry.space_group_name_H-M   'P 1'
#
loop_
_entity.id
_entity.type
_entity.pdbx_description
1 polymer ?
#
loop_
_entity_poly.entity_id
_entity_poly.type
_entity_poly.pdbx_seq_one_letter_code
_entity_poly.pdbx_strand_id
1 'polypeptide(L)'
;SKRAPDAWQDTATVHLNSSFFASILAGKSVSIDHGDGAGMNLLNLGSGDWDADVVHATAPGLADKLPTPAPSSTIVGNIAPYFIEKYQFNPEAKAVLWSGDNPCSLVGMGAASPGKMVLSLGTSYTLFAAMDAPLTDPQGFGHVFGNPCGKFMSLICFQNGTLAYQKVKEAQSLSWEEFDVQALTPPSSNDTPTLPFLEPEITPLAAAASQENTSIRSLLDGQFLSMRQHSDWMGTPADTIYVTGGGSQSQGICQTIANIFDATVQGLETNSSAGLGAAMRAAHATGEFTLASLESQFCQPTPGSRVTPEPEAVAVYQEMAPVFKTLLDQHLSIH
;
A
#
# COMPACT_ATOMS: atom_id res chain seq x y z
N SER A 1 -10.23 -21.41 17.26
CA SER A 1 -11.25 -22.41 17.60
C SER A 1 -10.71 -23.86 17.51
N LYS A 2 -10.29 -24.36 16.33
CA LYS A 2 -9.83 -25.73 16.16
C LYS A 2 -8.54 -26.07 16.89
N ARG A 3 -7.56 -25.15 16.96
CA ARG A 3 -6.24 -25.38 17.58
C ARG A 3 -6.21 -25.17 19.09
N ALA A 4 -7.10 -24.35 19.63
CA ALA A 4 -7.18 -24.01 21.04
C ALA A 4 -8.65 -23.80 21.45
N PRO A 5 -9.45 -24.88 21.57
CA PRO A 5 -10.88 -24.78 21.80
C PRO A 5 -11.21 -24.12 23.15
N ASP A 6 -10.45 -24.43 24.21
CA ASP A 6 -10.68 -23.85 25.54
C ASP A 6 -10.41 -22.34 25.55
N ALA A 7 -9.28 -21.92 24.98
CA ALA A 7 -8.99 -20.49 24.82
C ALA A 7 -10.04 -19.77 23.97
N TRP A 8 -10.60 -20.45 22.95
CA TRP A 8 -11.69 -19.90 22.15
C TRP A 8 -12.97 -19.72 22.97
N GLN A 9 -13.31 -20.67 23.81
CA GLN A 9 -14.48 -20.56 24.68
C GLN A 9 -14.34 -19.40 25.68
N ASP A 10 -13.15 -19.24 26.26
CA ASP A 10 -12.84 -18.18 27.24
C ASP A 10 -12.63 -16.80 26.59
N THR A 11 -12.51 -16.72 25.26
CA THR A 11 -12.36 -15.44 24.56
C THR A 11 -13.67 -14.66 24.58
N ALA A 12 -13.66 -13.49 25.21
CA ALA A 12 -14.81 -12.59 25.23
C ALA A 12 -14.93 -11.75 23.94
N THR A 13 -13.80 -11.24 23.43
CA THR A 13 -13.77 -10.36 22.26
C THR A 13 -12.51 -10.60 21.43
N VAL A 14 -12.64 -10.52 20.12
CA VAL A 14 -11.54 -10.60 19.15
C VAL A 14 -11.23 -9.19 18.65
N HIS A 15 -9.98 -8.77 18.80
CA HIS A 15 -9.47 -7.49 18.33
C HIS A 15 -8.24 -7.68 17.42
N LEU A 16 -8.01 -6.73 16.53
CA LEU A 16 -6.72 -6.51 15.91
C LEU A 16 -5.86 -5.57 16.79
N ASN A 17 -4.58 -5.45 16.49
CA ASN A 17 -3.66 -4.62 17.29
C ASN A 17 -4.17 -3.18 17.44
N SER A 18 -4.63 -2.57 16.36
CA SER A 18 -5.17 -1.20 16.33
C SER A 18 -6.35 -1.02 17.31
N SER A 19 -7.39 -1.84 17.18
CA SER A 19 -8.58 -1.78 18.05
C SER A 19 -8.29 -2.23 19.47
N PHE A 20 -7.33 -3.12 19.68
CA PHE A 20 -6.86 -3.49 21.02
C PHE A 20 -6.19 -2.30 21.73
N PHE A 21 -5.26 -1.62 21.06
CA PHE A 21 -4.63 -0.43 21.65
C PHE A 21 -5.62 0.73 21.85
N ALA A 22 -6.55 0.93 20.91
CA ALA A 22 -7.62 1.91 21.08
C ALA A 22 -8.49 1.56 22.30
N SER A 23 -8.75 0.27 22.55
CA SER A 23 -9.49 -0.21 23.74
C SER A 23 -8.73 0.08 25.03
N ILE A 24 -7.43 -0.13 25.04
CA ILE A 24 -6.57 0.22 26.19
C ILE A 24 -6.65 1.72 26.48
N LEU A 25 -6.49 2.56 25.44
CA LEU A 25 -6.54 4.01 25.59
C LEU A 25 -7.91 4.51 26.08
N ALA A 26 -9.01 3.88 25.62
CA ALA A 26 -10.37 4.22 26.03
C ALA A 26 -10.81 3.55 27.36
N GLY A 27 -10.07 2.56 27.88
CA GLY A 27 -10.41 1.79 29.06
C GLY A 27 -11.64 0.89 28.90
N LYS A 28 -12.01 0.54 27.68
CA LYS A 28 -13.14 -0.33 27.33
C LYS A 28 -12.95 -0.94 25.96
N SER A 29 -13.59 -2.09 25.66
CA SER A 29 -13.64 -2.64 24.32
C SER A 29 -14.29 -1.63 23.34
N VAL A 30 -13.64 -1.42 22.20
CA VAL A 30 -14.11 -0.47 21.16
C VAL A 30 -14.32 -1.19 19.83
N SER A 31 -14.89 -0.49 18.86
CA SER A 31 -15.12 -0.97 17.49
C SER A 31 -13.81 -1.35 16.79
N ILE A 32 -13.91 -2.15 15.73
CA ILE A 32 -12.85 -2.36 14.72
C ILE A 32 -13.11 -1.39 13.57
N ASP A 33 -12.09 -0.73 13.06
CA ASP A 33 -12.26 0.19 11.96
C ASP A 33 -12.50 -0.54 10.61
N HIS A 34 -13.04 0.17 9.61
CA HIS A 34 -13.34 -0.41 8.30
C HIS A 34 -12.09 -0.87 7.53
N GLY A 35 -10.94 -0.23 7.76
CA GLY A 35 -9.67 -0.65 7.17
C GLY A 35 -9.24 -2.01 7.68
N ASP A 36 -9.18 -2.17 8.99
CA ASP A 36 -8.81 -3.43 9.63
C ASP A 36 -9.89 -4.51 9.43
N GLY A 37 -11.17 -4.14 9.50
CA GLY A 37 -12.27 -5.07 9.22
C GLY A 37 -12.20 -5.67 7.82
N ALA A 38 -11.84 -4.86 6.83
CA ALA A 38 -11.57 -5.33 5.46
C ALA A 38 -10.31 -6.21 5.41
N GLY A 39 -9.24 -5.82 6.11
CA GLY A 39 -8.00 -6.60 6.23
C GLY A 39 -8.18 -7.97 6.87
N MET A 40 -9.19 -8.14 7.72
CA MET A 40 -9.62 -9.44 8.24
C MET A 40 -10.33 -10.31 7.20
N ASN A 41 -10.70 -9.77 6.04
CA ASN A 41 -11.57 -10.38 5.03
C ASN A 41 -12.97 -10.76 5.60
N LEU A 42 -13.45 -10.03 6.60
CA LEU A 42 -14.74 -10.26 7.25
C LEU A 42 -15.75 -9.14 7.02
N LEU A 43 -15.28 -7.95 6.62
CA LEU A 43 -16.11 -6.77 6.38
C LEU A 43 -16.69 -6.80 4.96
N ASN A 44 -17.99 -6.60 4.83
CA ASN A 44 -18.60 -6.26 3.56
C ASN A 44 -18.40 -4.78 3.26
N LEU A 45 -17.57 -4.47 2.28
CA LEU A 45 -17.19 -3.10 1.93
C LEU A 45 -18.38 -2.25 1.43
N GLY A 46 -19.39 -2.88 0.87
CA GLY A 46 -20.60 -2.18 0.38
C GLY A 46 -21.52 -1.72 1.50
N SER A 47 -21.68 -2.53 2.56
CA SER A 47 -22.52 -2.19 3.71
C SER A 47 -21.75 -1.51 4.85
N GLY A 48 -20.43 -1.72 4.93
CA GLY A 48 -19.60 -1.30 6.07
C GLY A 48 -19.83 -2.12 7.33
N ASP A 49 -20.43 -3.31 7.22
CA ASP A 49 -20.72 -4.21 8.33
C ASP A 49 -20.11 -5.60 8.09
N TRP A 50 -20.08 -6.45 9.12
CA TRP A 50 -19.61 -7.82 8.98
C TRP A 50 -20.42 -8.60 7.96
N ASP A 51 -19.73 -9.35 7.09
CA ASP A 51 -20.37 -10.30 6.19
C ASP A 51 -20.74 -11.56 6.98
N ALA A 52 -22.03 -11.77 7.17
CA ALA A 52 -22.56 -12.83 8.03
C ALA A 52 -22.12 -14.24 7.56
N ASP A 53 -22.11 -14.46 6.25
CA ASP A 53 -21.75 -15.77 5.67
C ASP A 53 -20.26 -16.03 5.85
N VAL A 54 -19.42 -15.04 5.61
CA VAL A 54 -17.96 -15.16 5.76
C VAL A 54 -17.56 -15.32 7.22
N VAL A 55 -18.18 -14.53 8.13
CA VAL A 55 -17.94 -14.66 9.58
C VAL A 55 -18.35 -16.05 10.07
N HIS A 56 -19.51 -16.55 9.65
CA HIS A 56 -19.96 -17.91 10.01
C HIS A 56 -19.03 -19.01 9.50
N ALA A 57 -18.56 -18.88 8.25
CA ALA A 57 -17.65 -19.83 7.63
C ALA A 57 -16.26 -19.83 8.28
N THR A 58 -15.83 -18.69 8.85
CA THR A 58 -14.49 -18.54 9.46
C THR A 58 -14.38 -19.29 10.79
N ALA A 59 -15.31 -19.08 11.72
CA ALA A 59 -15.31 -19.81 12.99
C ALA A 59 -16.69 -19.82 13.67
N PRO A 60 -17.07 -20.92 14.33
CA PRO A 60 -18.30 -20.99 15.11
C PRO A 60 -18.32 -19.95 16.25
N GLY A 61 -19.39 -19.19 16.38
CA GLY A 61 -19.58 -18.17 17.43
C GLY A 61 -18.67 -16.94 17.29
N LEU A 62 -18.04 -16.72 16.14
CA LEU A 62 -17.18 -15.56 15.90
C LEU A 62 -18.02 -14.27 15.89
N ALA A 63 -19.22 -14.29 15.36
CA ALA A 63 -20.12 -13.12 15.32
C ALA A 63 -20.35 -12.50 16.70
N ASP A 64 -20.50 -13.34 17.75
CA ASP A 64 -20.72 -12.89 19.11
C ASP A 64 -19.46 -12.30 19.78
N LYS A 65 -18.30 -12.50 19.17
CA LYS A 65 -17.00 -12.07 19.69
C LYS A 65 -16.39 -10.90 18.92
N LEU A 66 -16.98 -10.52 17.80
CA LEU A 66 -16.52 -9.37 17.01
C LEU A 66 -17.18 -8.08 17.51
N PRO A 67 -16.40 -7.02 17.81
CA PRO A 67 -16.95 -5.68 17.99
C PRO A 67 -17.63 -5.20 16.72
N THR A 68 -18.58 -4.29 16.84
CA THR A 68 -19.21 -3.64 15.68
C THR A 68 -18.17 -2.87 14.87
N PRO A 69 -18.16 -2.95 13.52
CA PRO A 69 -17.26 -2.14 12.71
C PRO A 69 -17.68 -0.66 12.76
N ALA A 70 -16.72 0.24 12.55
CA ALA A 70 -16.99 1.67 12.51
C ALA A 70 -15.94 2.42 11.66
N PRO A 71 -16.25 3.63 11.17
CA PRO A 71 -15.26 4.46 10.50
C PRO A 71 -14.07 4.80 11.39
N SER A 72 -12.87 4.88 10.83
CA SER A 72 -11.63 5.26 11.55
C SER A 72 -11.70 6.62 12.24
N SER A 73 -12.65 7.48 11.84
CA SER A 73 -12.90 8.79 12.46
C SER A 73 -13.64 8.72 13.79
N THR A 74 -14.09 7.55 14.21
CA THR A 74 -14.93 7.42 15.39
C THR A 74 -14.15 7.73 16.67
N ILE A 75 -14.60 8.74 17.40
CA ILE A 75 -14.13 9.02 18.74
C ILE A 75 -14.81 8.00 19.68
N VAL A 76 -14.02 7.15 20.30
CA VAL A 76 -14.54 6.02 21.12
C VAL A 76 -14.69 6.37 22.60
N GLY A 77 -14.21 7.53 23.00
CA GLY A 77 -14.35 8.04 24.36
C GLY A 77 -13.23 9.02 24.73
N ASN A 78 -13.21 9.41 26.01
CA ASN A 78 -12.06 10.10 26.57
C ASN A 78 -10.96 9.10 26.88
N ILE A 79 -9.73 9.61 27.08
CA ILE A 79 -8.60 8.81 27.56
C ILE A 79 -8.94 8.18 28.91
N ALA A 80 -8.54 6.92 29.12
CA ALA A 80 -8.84 6.21 30.37
C ALA A 80 -8.15 6.86 31.58
N PRO A 81 -8.80 6.85 32.78
CA PRO A 81 -8.29 7.46 33.99
C PRO A 81 -6.85 7.03 34.34
N TYR A 82 -6.49 5.79 34.05
CA TYR A 82 -5.13 5.27 34.26
C TYR A 82 -4.05 6.16 33.61
N PHE A 83 -4.28 6.65 32.39
CA PHE A 83 -3.32 7.49 31.69
C PHE A 83 -3.28 8.91 32.25
N ILE A 84 -4.42 9.42 32.73
CA ILE A 84 -4.51 10.72 33.37
C ILE A 84 -3.71 10.69 34.70
N GLU A 85 -3.97 9.70 35.53
CA GLU A 85 -3.36 9.58 36.87
C GLU A 85 -1.85 9.29 36.77
N LYS A 86 -1.46 8.36 35.88
CA LYS A 86 -0.07 7.88 35.83
C LYS A 86 0.84 8.74 34.95
N TYR A 87 0.31 9.27 33.85
CA TYR A 87 1.11 9.96 32.83
C TYR A 87 0.70 11.41 32.63
N GLN A 88 -0.25 11.93 33.39
CA GLN A 88 -0.72 13.32 33.35
C GLN A 88 -1.29 13.72 31.97
N PHE A 89 -1.95 12.77 31.28
CA PHE A 89 -2.69 13.10 30.06
C PHE A 89 -3.79 14.11 30.38
N ASN A 90 -4.10 14.96 29.39
CA ASN A 90 -5.25 15.85 29.52
C ASN A 90 -6.54 15.03 29.67
N PRO A 91 -7.36 15.24 30.70
CA PRO A 91 -8.63 14.52 30.92
C PRO A 91 -9.62 14.65 29.74
N GLU A 92 -9.52 15.74 28.97
CA GLU A 92 -10.36 15.97 27.78
C GLU A 92 -9.81 15.31 26.51
N ALA A 93 -8.63 14.67 26.56
CA ALA A 93 -8.06 13.97 25.42
C ALA A 93 -8.99 12.84 24.97
N LYS A 94 -9.17 12.72 23.66
CA LYS A 94 -10.05 11.73 23.04
C LYS A 94 -9.25 10.53 22.55
N ALA A 95 -9.79 9.35 22.74
CA ALA A 95 -9.35 8.15 22.04
C ALA A 95 -10.14 8.03 20.73
N VAL A 96 -9.41 7.86 19.63
CA VAL A 96 -9.96 7.71 18.26
C VAL A 96 -9.64 6.30 17.77
N LEU A 97 -10.48 5.72 16.93
CA LEU A 97 -10.19 4.45 16.28
C LEU A 97 -8.93 4.56 15.44
N TRP A 98 -8.19 3.45 15.38
CA TRP A 98 -7.03 3.27 14.53
C TRP A 98 -7.38 2.37 13.36
N SER A 99 -6.57 2.48 12.32
CA SER A 99 -6.54 1.54 11.20
C SER A 99 -5.20 0.80 11.17
N GLY A 100 -5.05 -0.15 10.23
CA GLY A 100 -3.81 -0.83 9.97
C GLY A 100 -2.70 0.12 9.48
N ASP A 101 -1.47 -0.38 9.41
CA ASP A 101 -0.28 0.38 9.03
C ASP A 101 -0.36 0.91 7.58
N ASN A 102 -0.82 0.09 6.63
CA ASN A 102 -0.98 0.51 5.23
C ASN A 102 -2.05 1.59 5.05
N PRO A 103 -3.28 1.45 5.59
CA PRO A 103 -4.26 2.53 5.59
C PRO A 103 -3.75 3.83 6.26
N CYS A 104 -3.07 3.71 7.39
CA CYS A 104 -2.47 4.88 8.04
C CYS A 104 -1.34 5.48 7.18
N SER A 105 -0.51 4.66 6.53
CA SER A 105 0.54 5.14 5.62
C SER A 105 -0.02 5.91 4.44
N LEU A 106 -1.16 5.49 3.87
CA LEU A 106 -1.84 6.24 2.80
C LEU A 106 -2.12 7.69 3.24
N VAL A 107 -2.61 7.88 4.47
CA VAL A 107 -2.87 9.20 5.04
C VAL A 107 -1.58 9.97 5.29
N GLY A 108 -0.59 9.34 5.92
CA GLY A 108 0.69 9.97 6.27
C GLY A 108 1.58 10.29 5.06
N MET A 109 1.31 9.67 3.92
CA MET A 109 1.92 10.01 2.63
C MET A 109 1.12 11.06 1.84
N GLY A 110 0.04 11.63 2.40
CA GLY A 110 -0.78 12.62 1.73
C GLY A 110 -1.53 12.08 0.51
N ALA A 111 -1.79 10.78 0.46
CA ALA A 111 -2.42 10.10 -0.66
C ALA A 111 -3.84 9.58 -0.36
N ALA A 112 -4.49 10.12 0.67
CA ALA A 112 -5.82 9.68 1.08
C ALA A 112 -6.94 10.08 0.10
N SER A 113 -6.64 10.89 -0.92
CA SER A 113 -7.57 11.29 -1.98
C SER A 113 -7.20 10.63 -3.32
N PRO A 114 -8.19 10.27 -4.18
CA PRO A 114 -7.94 9.76 -5.52
C PRO A 114 -7.03 10.65 -6.38
N GLY A 115 -6.34 10.06 -7.35
CA GLY A 115 -5.35 10.75 -8.19
C GLY A 115 -3.91 10.68 -7.64
N LYS A 116 -3.73 10.11 -6.44
CA LYS A 116 -2.43 9.92 -5.82
C LYS A 116 -2.22 8.44 -5.53
N MET A 117 -1.00 7.96 -5.78
CA MET A 117 -0.56 6.60 -5.41
C MET A 117 0.65 6.68 -4.49
N VAL A 118 0.86 5.63 -3.73
CA VAL A 118 2.09 5.44 -2.95
C VAL A 118 2.74 4.15 -3.41
N LEU A 119 4.05 4.22 -3.62
CA LEU A 119 4.88 3.08 -3.98
C LEU A 119 6.01 2.94 -2.99
N SER A 120 5.96 1.88 -2.20
CA SER A 120 7.02 1.50 -1.27
C SER A 120 8.03 0.61 -1.99
N LEU A 121 9.24 1.13 -2.19
CA LEU A 121 10.34 0.49 -2.92
C LEU A 121 11.32 -0.17 -1.94
N GLY A 122 10.83 -1.19 -1.22
CA GLY A 122 11.59 -2.00 -0.28
C GLY A 122 12.14 -3.28 -0.89
N THR A 123 12.46 -4.28 -0.06
CA THR A 123 12.83 -5.64 -0.46
C THR A 123 11.82 -6.23 -1.43
N SER A 124 10.54 -6.15 -1.09
CA SER A 124 9.37 -6.30 -1.94
C SER A 124 8.75 -4.93 -2.21
N TYR A 125 7.91 -4.82 -3.23
CA TYR A 125 7.21 -3.58 -3.54
C TYR A 125 5.77 -3.65 -3.07
N THR A 126 5.26 -2.51 -2.61
CA THR A 126 3.84 -2.37 -2.28
C THR A 126 3.30 -1.11 -2.93
N LEU A 127 2.25 -1.24 -3.71
CA LEU A 127 1.54 -0.13 -4.33
C LEU A 127 0.17 -0.01 -3.69
N PHE A 128 -0.20 1.20 -3.30
CA PHE A 128 -1.53 1.49 -2.74
C PHE A 128 -2.03 2.87 -3.17
N ALA A 129 -3.35 2.99 -3.30
CA ALA A 129 -4.00 4.20 -3.76
C ALA A 129 -5.39 4.36 -3.13
N ALA A 130 -5.85 5.60 -3.00
CA ALA A 130 -7.25 5.88 -2.65
C ALA A 130 -8.15 5.60 -3.85
N MET A 131 -9.34 5.06 -3.59
CA MET A 131 -10.37 4.75 -4.59
C MET A 131 -11.72 5.34 -4.18
N ASP A 132 -12.49 5.79 -5.17
CA ASP A 132 -13.86 6.29 -4.96
C ASP A 132 -14.90 5.18 -4.77
N ALA A 133 -14.64 4.01 -5.32
CA ALA A 133 -15.51 2.83 -5.26
C ALA A 133 -14.69 1.58 -4.86
N PRO A 134 -15.33 0.56 -4.26
CA PRO A 134 -14.67 -0.69 -3.89
C PRO A 134 -14.50 -1.61 -5.11
N LEU A 135 -13.71 -1.14 -6.09
CA LEU A 135 -13.36 -1.96 -7.24
C LEU A 135 -12.54 -3.16 -6.79
N THR A 136 -12.77 -4.30 -7.37
CA THR A 136 -12.03 -5.53 -7.06
C THR A 136 -11.13 -5.93 -8.22
N ASP A 137 -9.97 -6.44 -7.90
CA ASP A 137 -9.06 -7.02 -8.89
C ASP A 137 -9.70 -8.29 -9.49
N PRO A 138 -9.94 -8.34 -10.82
CA PRO A 138 -10.51 -9.53 -11.47
C PRO A 138 -9.65 -10.78 -11.30
N GLN A 139 -8.34 -10.64 -11.05
CA GLN A 139 -7.41 -11.73 -10.84
C GLN A 139 -7.21 -12.09 -9.36
N GLY A 140 -7.70 -11.24 -8.44
CA GLY A 140 -7.67 -11.50 -7.00
C GLY A 140 -6.31 -11.29 -6.33
N PHE A 141 -5.35 -10.60 -6.95
CA PHE A 141 -4.04 -10.30 -6.36
C PHE A 141 -4.07 -9.02 -5.51
N GLY A 142 -4.92 -8.08 -5.87
CA GLY A 142 -5.10 -6.82 -5.15
C GLY A 142 -6.08 -6.94 -3.99
N HIS A 143 -5.81 -6.19 -2.92
CA HIS A 143 -6.68 -6.06 -1.76
C HIS A 143 -7.40 -4.71 -1.76
N VAL A 144 -8.60 -4.69 -1.18
CA VAL A 144 -9.39 -3.46 -1.01
C VAL A 144 -9.71 -3.28 0.47
N PHE A 145 -9.45 -2.09 0.99
CA PHE A 145 -9.68 -1.73 2.39
C PHE A 145 -10.58 -0.50 2.50
N GLY A 146 -11.16 -0.28 3.66
CA GLY A 146 -11.69 1.03 4.01
C GLY A 146 -10.55 2.04 4.15
N ASN A 147 -10.67 3.18 3.47
CA ASN A 147 -9.73 4.29 3.63
C ASN A 147 -10.04 5.01 4.95
N PRO A 148 -9.06 5.29 5.82
CA PRO A 148 -9.28 5.99 7.09
C PRO A 148 -9.95 7.37 6.97
N CYS A 149 -9.83 8.01 5.81
CA CYS A 149 -10.46 9.29 5.52
C CYS A 149 -11.84 9.17 4.81
N GLY A 150 -12.38 7.97 4.73
CA GLY A 150 -13.60 7.63 4.02
C GLY A 150 -13.36 7.04 2.64
N LYS A 151 -14.37 6.40 2.06
CA LYS A 151 -14.25 5.63 0.81
C LYS A 151 -13.34 4.42 0.96
N PHE A 152 -12.51 4.13 -0.05
CA PHE A 152 -11.76 2.88 -0.17
C PHE A 152 -10.29 3.15 -0.52
N MET A 153 -9.46 2.13 -0.33
CA MET A 153 -8.11 2.09 -0.84
C MET A 153 -7.78 0.69 -1.38
N SER A 154 -6.91 0.65 -2.35
CA SER A 154 -6.31 -0.58 -2.87
C SER A 154 -4.94 -0.81 -2.25
N LEU A 155 -4.50 -2.07 -2.27
CA LEU A 155 -3.13 -2.47 -1.95
C LEU A 155 -2.74 -3.66 -2.80
N ILE A 156 -1.58 -3.59 -3.45
CA ILE A 156 -0.98 -4.68 -4.21
C ILE A 156 0.46 -4.87 -3.74
N CYS A 157 0.86 -6.12 -3.53
CA CYS A 157 2.22 -6.49 -3.17
C CYS A 157 2.90 -7.24 -4.33
N PHE A 158 4.20 -6.96 -4.53
CA PHE A 158 5.05 -7.62 -5.52
C PHE A 158 6.28 -8.17 -4.81
N GLN A 159 6.57 -9.45 -5.01
CA GLN A 159 7.68 -10.13 -4.34
C GLN A 159 9.04 -9.66 -4.85
N ASN A 160 9.18 -9.51 -6.17
CA ASN A 160 10.43 -9.13 -6.82
C ASN A 160 10.63 -7.61 -6.81
N GLY A 161 11.00 -7.07 -5.66
CA GLY A 161 11.30 -5.65 -5.48
C GLY A 161 12.80 -5.32 -5.66
N THR A 162 13.35 -4.55 -4.72
CA THR A 162 14.75 -4.07 -4.74
C THR A 162 15.76 -5.21 -4.85
N LEU A 163 15.51 -6.37 -4.23
CA LEU A 163 16.42 -7.50 -4.32
C LEU A 163 16.63 -8.01 -5.75
N ALA A 164 15.64 -7.86 -6.62
CA ALA A 164 15.77 -8.32 -8.00
C ALA A 164 16.87 -7.56 -8.74
N TYR A 165 16.81 -6.24 -8.80
CA TYR A 165 17.86 -5.48 -9.47
C TYR A 165 19.17 -5.47 -8.71
N GLN A 166 19.18 -5.64 -7.40
CA GLN A 166 20.39 -5.79 -6.63
C GLN A 166 21.15 -7.05 -7.03
N LYS A 167 20.47 -8.19 -7.19
CA LYS A 167 21.08 -9.43 -7.70
C LYS A 167 21.69 -9.25 -9.09
N VAL A 168 20.98 -8.58 -10.01
CA VAL A 168 21.49 -8.31 -11.36
C VAL A 168 22.72 -7.38 -11.32
N LYS A 169 22.66 -6.32 -10.51
CA LYS A 169 23.78 -5.41 -10.28
C LYS A 169 25.02 -6.14 -9.76
N GLU A 170 24.86 -7.00 -8.76
CA GLU A 170 25.94 -7.80 -8.17
C GLU A 170 26.54 -8.79 -9.19
N ALA A 171 25.70 -9.48 -9.95
CA ALA A 171 26.13 -10.41 -10.99
C ALA A 171 26.97 -9.72 -12.09
N GLN A 172 26.68 -8.47 -12.39
CA GLN A 172 27.42 -7.64 -13.35
C GLN A 172 28.55 -6.84 -12.71
N SER A 173 28.77 -6.96 -11.39
CA SER A 173 29.79 -6.24 -10.63
C SER A 173 29.70 -4.71 -10.77
N LEU A 174 28.49 -4.17 -10.90
CA LEU A 174 28.26 -2.73 -11.07
C LEU A 174 28.33 -1.98 -9.72
N SER A 175 28.85 -0.76 -9.75
CA SER A 175 28.65 0.22 -8.67
C SER A 175 27.20 0.77 -8.70
N TRP A 176 26.80 1.54 -7.69
CA TRP A 176 25.50 2.20 -7.71
C TRP A 176 25.43 3.33 -8.74
N GLU A 177 26.55 4.01 -9.01
CA GLU A 177 26.67 5.03 -10.05
C GLU A 177 26.48 4.42 -11.45
N GLU A 178 27.12 3.27 -11.72
CA GLU A 178 26.94 2.54 -12.99
C GLU A 178 25.53 1.99 -13.14
N PHE A 179 24.92 1.54 -12.04
CA PHE A 179 23.49 1.16 -12.02
C PHE A 179 22.60 2.33 -12.44
N ASP A 180 22.78 3.51 -11.83
CA ASP A 180 21.95 4.69 -12.15
C ASP A 180 22.17 5.18 -13.60
N VAL A 181 23.38 5.10 -14.13
CA VAL A 181 23.66 5.39 -15.55
C VAL A 181 22.87 4.46 -16.46
N GLN A 182 22.84 3.15 -16.17
CA GLN A 182 22.05 2.19 -16.95
C GLN A 182 20.55 2.40 -16.78
N ALA A 183 20.10 2.69 -15.56
CA ALA A 183 18.71 2.96 -15.25
C ALA A 183 18.18 4.26 -15.89
N LEU A 184 19.04 5.25 -16.12
CA LEU A 184 18.71 6.51 -16.80
C LEU A 184 18.84 6.43 -18.32
N THR A 185 19.35 5.32 -18.88
CA THR A 185 19.38 5.16 -20.34
C THR A 185 17.95 5.25 -20.89
N PRO A 186 17.65 6.13 -21.85
CA PRO A 186 16.33 6.25 -22.43
C PRO A 186 15.84 4.91 -23.00
N PRO A 187 14.57 4.55 -22.82
CA PRO A 187 14.01 3.35 -23.45
C PRO A 187 13.94 3.52 -24.96
N SER A 188 14.08 2.41 -25.67
CA SER A 188 13.97 2.36 -27.14
C SER A 188 12.84 1.42 -27.55
N SER A 189 12.14 1.72 -28.65
CA SER A 189 11.12 0.84 -29.23
C SER A 189 11.67 -0.53 -29.69
N ASN A 190 13.00 -0.66 -29.80
CA ASN A 190 13.66 -1.93 -30.10
C ASN A 190 14.01 -2.74 -28.83
N ASP A 191 13.87 -2.14 -27.64
CA ASP A 191 14.17 -2.83 -26.40
C ASP A 191 13.07 -3.86 -26.08
N THR A 192 13.47 -5.02 -25.57
CA THR A 192 12.55 -6.05 -25.12
C THR A 192 12.57 -6.07 -23.60
N PRO A 193 11.45 -5.78 -22.92
CA PRO A 193 11.38 -5.86 -21.46
C PRO A 193 11.56 -7.31 -21.02
N THR A 194 12.19 -7.49 -19.85
CA THR A 194 12.40 -8.81 -19.25
C THR A 194 11.32 -9.07 -18.19
N LEU A 195 10.86 -10.32 -18.07
CA LEU A 195 10.01 -10.71 -16.94
C LEU A 195 10.80 -10.53 -15.63
N PRO A 196 10.30 -9.77 -14.65
CA PRO A 196 11.08 -9.39 -13.47
C PRO A 196 11.13 -10.46 -12.37
N PHE A 197 10.79 -11.71 -12.67
CA PHE A 197 10.58 -12.79 -11.70
C PHE A 197 11.87 -13.56 -11.44
N LEU A 198 12.81 -12.97 -10.69
CA LEU A 198 14.03 -13.67 -10.25
C LEU A 198 13.72 -14.76 -9.20
N GLU A 199 12.67 -14.55 -8.43
CA GLU A 199 12.05 -15.50 -7.50
C GLU A 199 10.58 -15.68 -7.91
N PRO A 200 9.89 -16.71 -7.43
CA PRO A 200 8.44 -16.83 -7.65
C PRO A 200 7.72 -15.54 -7.25
N GLU A 201 6.81 -15.08 -8.11
CA GLU A 201 6.06 -13.82 -7.91
C GLU A 201 4.67 -14.12 -7.33
N ILE A 202 4.13 -13.16 -6.58
CA ILE A 202 2.79 -13.21 -5.99
C ILE A 202 1.78 -12.33 -6.75
N THR A 203 2.25 -11.37 -7.54
CA THR A 203 1.43 -10.53 -8.40
C THR A 203 2.09 -10.31 -9.78
N PRO A 204 1.67 -11.05 -10.80
CA PRO A 204 0.76 -12.21 -10.75
C PRO A 204 1.41 -13.41 -10.07
N LEU A 205 0.62 -14.43 -9.74
CA LEU A 205 1.21 -15.70 -9.27
C LEU A 205 1.97 -16.35 -10.44
N ALA A 206 3.30 -16.34 -10.36
CA ALA A 206 4.17 -16.81 -11.42
C ALA A 206 5.41 -17.53 -10.88
N ALA A 207 5.90 -18.52 -11.65
CA ALA A 207 7.20 -19.13 -11.38
C ALA A 207 8.33 -18.16 -11.72
N ALA A 208 9.53 -18.39 -11.15
CA ALA A 208 10.72 -17.66 -11.54
C ALA A 208 11.00 -17.81 -13.05
N ALA A 209 11.43 -16.72 -13.70
CA ALA A 209 11.78 -16.68 -15.11
C ALA A 209 13.30 -16.75 -15.30
N SER A 210 13.77 -17.20 -16.48
CA SER A 210 15.18 -17.14 -16.84
C SER A 210 15.64 -15.70 -16.95
N GLN A 211 16.83 -15.41 -16.42
CA GLN A 211 17.43 -14.08 -16.36
C GLN A 211 18.72 -13.98 -17.19
N GLU A 212 18.92 -14.86 -18.15
CA GLU A 212 20.11 -14.81 -19.01
C GLU A 212 20.16 -13.48 -19.78
N ASN A 213 21.28 -12.76 -19.65
CA ASN A 213 21.55 -11.48 -20.29
C ASN A 213 20.59 -10.32 -19.92
N THR A 214 19.96 -10.36 -18.74
CA THR A 214 19.11 -9.28 -18.27
C THR A 214 19.93 -8.03 -17.96
N SER A 215 19.63 -6.90 -18.60
CA SER A 215 20.20 -5.59 -18.25
C SER A 215 19.42 -4.94 -17.11
N ILE A 216 20.04 -3.99 -16.42
CA ILE A 216 19.32 -3.17 -15.40
C ILE A 216 18.11 -2.50 -16.02
N ARG A 217 18.26 -1.90 -17.22
CA ARG A 217 17.16 -1.23 -17.92
C ARG A 217 15.99 -2.16 -18.19
N SER A 218 16.23 -3.31 -18.84
CA SER A 218 15.15 -4.25 -19.20
C SER A 218 14.45 -4.87 -17.98
N LEU A 219 15.19 -5.06 -16.87
CA LEU A 219 14.61 -5.53 -15.61
C LEU A 219 13.67 -4.49 -14.99
N LEU A 220 14.12 -3.23 -14.89
CA LEU A 220 13.30 -2.14 -14.35
C LEU A 220 12.06 -1.91 -15.21
N ASP A 221 12.19 -1.97 -16.53
CA ASP A 221 11.06 -1.89 -17.47
C ASP A 221 10.04 -2.98 -17.16
N GLY A 222 10.50 -4.22 -17.05
CA GLY A 222 9.62 -5.35 -16.72
C GLY A 222 8.94 -5.21 -15.36
N GLN A 223 9.68 -4.78 -14.32
CA GLN A 223 9.11 -4.58 -12.99
C GLN A 223 7.97 -3.56 -12.98
N PHE A 224 8.20 -2.39 -13.56
CA PHE A 224 7.22 -1.31 -13.51
C PHE A 224 6.10 -1.44 -14.55
N LEU A 225 6.34 -2.11 -15.69
CA LEU A 225 5.29 -2.51 -16.62
C LEU A 225 4.34 -3.55 -16.00
N SER A 226 4.89 -4.56 -15.31
CA SER A 226 4.09 -5.52 -14.55
C SER A 226 3.22 -4.83 -13.50
N MET A 227 3.83 -3.93 -12.74
CA MET A 227 3.14 -3.17 -11.70
C MET A 227 2.03 -2.29 -12.28
N ARG A 228 2.30 -1.57 -13.36
CA ARG A 228 1.31 -0.73 -14.07
C ARG A 228 0.13 -1.56 -14.56
N GLN A 229 0.40 -2.70 -15.23
CA GLN A 229 -0.63 -3.61 -15.74
C GLN A 229 -1.54 -4.16 -14.62
N HIS A 230 -0.95 -4.58 -13.49
CA HIS A 230 -1.71 -5.15 -12.38
C HIS A 230 -2.36 -4.09 -11.46
N SER A 231 -2.15 -2.81 -11.75
CA SER A 231 -2.82 -1.69 -11.06
C SER A 231 -3.98 -1.07 -11.84
N ASP A 232 -4.18 -1.42 -13.10
CA ASP A 232 -5.22 -0.83 -13.96
C ASP A 232 -6.65 -1.01 -13.45
N TRP A 233 -6.92 -2.10 -12.73
CA TRP A 233 -8.22 -2.37 -12.13
C TRP A 233 -8.66 -1.35 -11.07
N MET A 234 -7.73 -0.58 -10.51
CA MET A 234 -8.03 0.47 -9.52
C MET A 234 -8.88 1.60 -10.09
N GLY A 235 -8.93 1.72 -11.45
CA GLY A 235 -9.82 2.64 -12.15
C GLY A 235 -9.49 4.12 -11.98
N THR A 236 -8.41 4.46 -11.28
CA THR A 236 -7.99 5.84 -11.05
C THR A 236 -6.54 6.00 -11.50
N PRO A 237 -6.29 6.69 -12.63
CA PRO A 237 -4.93 7.05 -13.00
C PRO A 237 -4.31 7.97 -11.93
N ALA A 238 -3.02 7.81 -11.69
CA ALA A 238 -2.31 8.66 -10.76
C ALA A 238 -1.76 9.89 -11.48
N ASP A 239 -2.03 11.07 -10.95
CA ASP A 239 -1.32 12.30 -11.35
C ASP A 239 0.03 12.41 -10.63
N THR A 240 0.09 11.86 -9.41
CA THR A 240 1.29 11.87 -8.56
C THR A 240 1.49 10.53 -7.87
N ILE A 241 2.71 10.02 -7.93
CA ILE A 241 3.15 8.82 -7.21
C ILE A 241 4.16 9.23 -6.15
N TYR A 242 3.81 9.05 -4.90
CA TYR A 242 4.73 9.22 -3.79
C TYR A 242 5.55 7.95 -3.59
N VAL A 243 6.86 8.11 -3.52
CA VAL A 243 7.80 6.98 -3.37
C VAL A 243 8.49 7.01 -2.01
N THR A 244 8.73 5.82 -1.46
CA THR A 244 9.47 5.62 -0.21
C THR A 244 10.29 4.34 -0.30
N GLY A 245 11.16 4.11 0.70
CA GLY A 245 12.05 2.94 0.72
C GLY A 245 13.38 3.17 -0.01
N GLY A 246 14.28 2.18 0.03
CA GLY A 246 15.64 2.30 -0.49
C GLY A 246 15.70 2.61 -1.98
N GLY A 247 14.81 2.02 -2.79
CA GLY A 247 14.78 2.24 -4.24
C GLY A 247 14.42 3.68 -4.64
N SER A 248 13.75 4.44 -3.76
CA SER A 248 13.39 5.84 -4.04
C SER A 248 14.60 6.80 -4.10
N GLN A 249 15.78 6.34 -3.69
CA GLN A 249 17.02 7.12 -3.76
C GLN A 249 17.63 7.12 -5.16
N SER A 250 17.24 6.19 -6.03
CA SER A 250 17.72 6.10 -7.41
C SER A 250 16.90 7.00 -8.33
N GLN A 251 17.55 7.97 -8.96
CA GLN A 251 16.91 8.84 -9.94
C GLN A 251 16.43 8.05 -11.15
N GLY A 252 17.18 7.03 -11.58
CA GLY A 252 16.82 6.19 -12.72
C GLY A 252 15.55 5.37 -12.45
N ILE A 253 15.39 4.83 -11.24
CA ILE A 253 14.15 4.14 -10.83
C ILE A 253 12.98 5.11 -10.83
N CYS A 254 13.12 6.29 -10.22
CA CYS A 254 12.05 7.29 -10.18
C CYS A 254 11.65 7.77 -11.57
N GLN A 255 12.60 7.96 -12.50
CA GLN A 255 12.32 8.35 -13.88
C GLN A 255 11.59 7.25 -14.64
N THR A 256 11.98 5.98 -14.45
CA THR A 256 11.29 4.84 -15.05
C THR A 256 9.84 4.76 -14.61
N ILE A 257 9.58 4.91 -13.32
CA ILE A 257 8.22 4.94 -12.77
C ILE A 257 7.43 6.10 -13.38
N ALA A 258 8.01 7.30 -13.41
CA ALA A 258 7.35 8.47 -13.98
C ALA A 258 6.93 8.25 -15.44
N ASN A 259 7.81 7.69 -16.25
CA ASN A 259 7.58 7.45 -17.67
C ASN A 259 6.56 6.33 -17.94
N ILE A 260 6.61 5.22 -17.17
CA ILE A 260 5.69 4.08 -17.35
C ILE A 260 4.28 4.42 -16.87
N PHE A 261 4.15 5.15 -15.76
CA PHE A 261 2.85 5.52 -15.21
C PHE A 261 2.29 6.83 -15.80
N ASP A 262 3.08 7.55 -16.59
CA ASP A 262 2.76 8.90 -17.08
C ASP A 262 2.32 9.84 -15.94
N ALA A 263 3.09 9.84 -14.85
CA ALA A 263 2.77 10.52 -13.61
C ALA A 263 3.99 11.21 -12.99
N THR A 264 3.78 12.28 -12.24
CA THR A 264 4.84 12.89 -11.44
C THR A 264 5.23 11.94 -10.29
N VAL A 265 6.51 11.64 -10.15
CA VAL A 265 7.06 10.89 -9.01
C VAL A 265 7.69 11.85 -8.01
N GLN A 266 7.48 11.60 -6.72
CA GLN A 266 7.95 12.50 -5.66
C GLN A 266 8.23 11.76 -4.36
N GLY A 267 9.39 12.00 -3.72
CA GLY A 267 9.69 11.55 -2.37
C GLY A 267 9.02 12.46 -1.32
N LEU A 268 8.76 11.93 -0.14
CA LEU A 268 8.27 12.70 1.01
C LEU A 268 9.24 12.63 2.18
N GLU A 269 9.35 13.75 2.92
CA GLU A 269 10.12 13.83 4.16
C GLU A 269 9.37 13.17 5.32
N THR A 270 9.26 11.86 5.30
CA THR A 270 8.66 11.13 6.42
C THR A 270 9.39 9.82 6.70
N ASN A 271 9.76 9.61 7.96
CA ASN A 271 10.41 8.38 8.42
C ASN A 271 9.40 7.37 9.02
N SER A 272 8.15 7.79 9.23
CA SER A 272 7.10 6.98 9.86
C SER A 272 5.73 7.37 9.31
N SER A 273 5.47 7.01 8.06
CA SER A 273 4.20 7.35 7.39
C SER A 273 2.98 6.82 8.14
N ALA A 274 3.02 5.59 8.65
CA ALA A 274 1.92 5.01 9.41
C ALA A 274 1.64 5.78 10.70
N GLY A 275 2.68 6.11 11.48
CA GLY A 275 2.54 6.89 12.71
C GLY A 275 2.04 8.30 12.46
N LEU A 276 2.59 8.96 11.43
CA LEU A 276 2.14 10.29 11.00
C LEU A 276 0.67 10.26 10.57
N GLY A 277 0.29 9.29 9.75
CA GLY A 277 -1.08 9.14 9.27
C GLY A 277 -2.08 8.88 10.38
N ALA A 278 -1.72 8.06 11.37
CA ALA A 278 -2.53 7.85 12.56
C ALA A 278 -2.74 9.15 13.36
N ALA A 279 -1.67 9.95 13.54
CA ALA A 279 -1.75 11.23 14.22
C ALA A 279 -2.60 12.26 13.43
N MET A 280 -2.40 12.37 12.11
CA MET A 280 -3.20 13.22 11.23
C MET A 280 -4.68 12.81 11.26
N ARG A 281 -4.95 11.50 11.25
CA ARG A 281 -6.31 10.98 11.32
C ARG A 281 -6.98 11.32 12.66
N ALA A 282 -6.25 11.19 13.77
CA ALA A 282 -6.74 11.58 15.09
C ALA A 282 -7.07 13.10 15.15
N ALA A 283 -6.17 13.94 14.64
CA ALA A 283 -6.41 15.39 14.56
C ALA A 283 -7.63 15.71 13.68
N HIS A 284 -7.75 15.09 12.51
CA HIS A 284 -8.90 15.28 11.63
C HIS A 284 -10.22 14.82 12.27
N ALA A 285 -10.21 13.79 13.14
CA ALA A 285 -11.40 13.30 13.83
C ALA A 285 -12.01 14.31 14.82
N THR A 286 -11.20 15.26 15.32
CA THR A 286 -11.73 16.33 16.21
C THR A 286 -12.62 17.31 15.48
N GLY A 287 -12.57 17.39 14.15
CA GLY A 287 -13.26 18.37 13.32
C GLY A 287 -12.61 19.76 13.30
N GLU A 288 -11.50 19.96 14.00
CA GLU A 288 -10.77 21.23 14.04
C GLU A 288 -9.87 21.44 12.81
N PHE A 289 -9.43 20.34 12.19
CA PHE A 289 -8.50 20.35 11.07
C PHE A 289 -9.11 19.65 9.85
N THR A 290 -8.90 20.24 8.67
CA THR A 290 -9.21 19.55 7.41
C THR A 290 -8.04 18.62 7.04
N LEU A 291 -8.33 17.54 6.31
CA LEU A 291 -7.28 16.65 5.81
C LEU A 291 -6.27 17.42 4.94
N ALA A 292 -6.76 18.28 4.04
CA ALA A 292 -5.91 19.10 3.17
C ALA A 292 -4.96 20.03 3.95
N SER A 293 -5.41 20.60 5.08
CA SER A 293 -4.53 21.42 5.92
C SER A 293 -3.43 20.59 6.60
N LEU A 294 -3.76 19.38 7.05
CA LEU A 294 -2.80 18.46 7.65
C LEU A 294 -1.81 17.92 6.62
N GLU A 295 -2.27 17.53 5.43
CA GLU A 295 -1.41 17.11 4.32
C GLU A 295 -0.44 18.23 3.93
N SER A 296 -0.95 19.48 3.77
CA SER A 296 -0.12 20.64 3.45
C SER A 296 0.94 20.95 4.50
N GLN A 297 0.69 20.64 5.76
CA GLN A 297 1.61 20.91 6.85
C GLN A 297 2.64 19.79 7.06
N PHE A 298 2.23 18.53 6.92
CA PHE A 298 3.02 17.39 7.38
C PHE A 298 3.51 16.46 6.26
N CYS A 299 2.89 16.48 5.06
CA CYS A 299 3.30 15.67 3.93
C CYS A 299 4.10 16.50 2.93
N GLN A 300 5.23 17.06 3.42
CA GLN A 300 6.07 17.92 2.60
C GLN A 300 6.93 17.10 1.63
N PRO A 301 7.03 17.54 0.38
CA PRO A 301 7.91 16.90 -0.59
C PRO A 301 9.39 17.04 -0.19
N THR A 302 10.15 15.97 -0.39
CA THR A 302 11.62 16.03 -0.28
C THR A 302 12.16 16.98 -1.35
N PRO A 303 12.90 18.02 -1.00
CA PRO A 303 13.47 18.96 -1.98
C PRO A 303 14.29 18.24 -3.03
N GLY A 304 14.07 18.57 -4.31
CA GLY A 304 14.79 17.97 -5.44
C GLY A 304 14.37 16.55 -5.82
N SER A 305 13.41 15.92 -5.12
CA SER A 305 12.94 14.55 -5.44
C SER A 305 11.89 14.47 -6.54
N ARG A 306 11.41 15.62 -7.04
CA ARG A 306 10.36 15.66 -8.06
C ARG A 306 10.91 15.23 -9.41
N VAL A 307 10.30 14.21 -10.01
CA VAL A 307 10.57 13.71 -11.35
C VAL A 307 9.29 13.75 -12.17
N THR A 308 9.34 14.32 -13.37
CA THR A 308 8.20 14.39 -14.29
C THR A 308 8.38 13.40 -15.43
N PRO A 309 7.28 12.86 -16.00
CA PRO A 309 7.37 11.99 -17.16
C PRO A 309 7.96 12.74 -18.38
N GLU A 310 8.70 12.03 -19.19
CA GLU A 310 9.29 12.49 -20.44
C GLU A 310 8.39 12.01 -21.61
N PRO A 311 7.73 12.90 -22.37
CA PRO A 311 6.72 12.50 -23.36
C PRO A 311 7.21 11.47 -24.41
N GLU A 312 8.47 11.56 -24.81
CA GLU A 312 9.07 10.63 -25.77
C GLU A 312 9.21 9.23 -25.15
N ALA A 313 9.66 9.13 -23.90
CA ALA A 313 9.79 7.87 -23.18
C ALA A 313 8.41 7.27 -22.84
N VAL A 314 7.44 8.10 -22.48
CA VAL A 314 6.03 7.66 -22.27
C VAL A 314 5.49 6.99 -23.52
N ALA A 315 5.69 7.57 -24.71
CA ALA A 315 5.25 6.99 -25.98
C ALA A 315 5.90 5.62 -26.23
N VAL A 316 7.20 5.47 -25.97
CA VAL A 316 7.91 4.18 -26.08
C VAL A 316 7.31 3.13 -25.14
N TYR A 317 7.03 3.48 -23.89
CA TYR A 317 6.42 2.53 -22.95
C TYR A 317 4.99 2.16 -23.29
N GLN A 318 4.22 3.06 -23.89
CA GLN A 318 2.89 2.75 -24.41
C GLN A 318 2.94 1.70 -25.55
N GLU A 319 3.96 1.75 -26.41
CA GLU A 319 4.21 0.72 -27.43
C GLU A 319 4.75 -0.59 -26.82
N MET A 320 5.57 -0.51 -25.78
CA MET A 320 6.18 -1.66 -25.11
C MET A 320 5.20 -2.44 -24.24
N ALA A 321 4.20 -1.79 -23.64
CA ALA A 321 3.24 -2.43 -22.73
C ALA A 321 2.50 -3.64 -23.32
N PRO A 322 1.95 -3.62 -24.56
CA PRO A 322 1.33 -4.79 -25.17
C PRO A 322 2.33 -5.92 -25.48
N VAL A 323 3.58 -5.58 -25.78
CA VAL A 323 4.66 -6.58 -25.99
C VAL A 323 4.96 -7.28 -24.67
N PHE A 324 5.12 -6.53 -23.59
CA PHE A 324 5.32 -7.08 -22.25
C PHE A 324 4.13 -7.95 -21.81
N LYS A 325 2.90 -7.49 -22.06
CA LYS A 325 1.71 -8.29 -21.76
C LYS A 325 1.72 -9.64 -22.46
N THR A 326 2.08 -9.67 -23.72
CA THR A 326 2.17 -10.90 -24.50
C THR A 326 3.22 -11.86 -23.92
N LEU A 327 4.39 -11.33 -23.54
CA LEU A 327 5.47 -12.09 -22.93
C LEU A 327 5.02 -12.68 -21.57
N LEU A 328 4.32 -11.87 -20.76
CA LEU A 328 3.79 -12.29 -19.46
C LEU A 328 2.72 -13.39 -19.63
N ASP A 329 1.75 -13.20 -20.52
CA ASP A 329 0.67 -14.17 -20.79
C ASP A 329 1.24 -15.52 -21.26
N GLN A 330 2.29 -15.51 -22.09
CA GLN A 330 2.99 -16.72 -22.51
C GLN A 330 3.65 -17.43 -21.31
N HIS A 331 4.32 -16.72 -20.44
CA HIS A 331 4.94 -17.29 -19.24
C HIS A 331 3.90 -17.92 -18.31
N LEU A 332 2.80 -17.21 -18.05
CA LEU A 332 1.71 -17.69 -17.19
C LEU A 332 0.96 -18.90 -17.76
N SER A 333 0.94 -19.09 -19.10
CA SER A 333 0.29 -20.22 -19.74
C SER A 333 1.09 -21.52 -19.66
N ILE A 334 2.37 -21.47 -19.31
CA ILE A 334 3.27 -22.63 -19.21
C ILE A 334 3.29 -23.20 -17.78
N HIS A 335 2.94 -22.41 -16.80
CA HIS A 335 3.02 -22.74 -15.37
C HIS A 335 1.68 -22.60 -14.66
#